data_4017ab1e5362cfadfc7dfb41761cdf64
#
_entry.id   4017ab1e5362cfadfc7dfb41761cdf64
#
_cell.length_a   1.000
_cell.length_b   1.000
_cell.length_c   1.000
_cell.angle_alpha   90.00
_cell.angle_beta   90.00
_cell.angle_gamma   90.00
#
_symmetry.space_group_name_H-M   'P 1'
#
loop_
_entity.id
_entity.type
_entity.pdbx_description
1 polymer ?
#
loop_
_entity_poly.entity_id
_entity_poly.type
_entity_poly.pdbx_seq_one_letter_code
_entity_poly.pdbx_strand_id
1 'polypeptide(L)'
;MAADKPIYLYTGPEFGERNDAVEAVKKSLQKKFGEIDNHLYYLMETPFGEIMTILQSGTLFSDGVCVVCRNAELLKKKDEIQMISDWLENPQPSSALILVSDEVTVDSKLEKLIPPSNRKKFWEMFDDKKLPWVMNYFSKNGYKIQNTAAELILDLVENNTQALKTECSRFFICFPKDHVITEEDVDSILTHNREENAFTLFNLIADSEMDPTTRFEKGLGILQKIRLSKENSSVMIIAGLASCFRKLVLWFDKGESAFPGKLMQKQYRKASRVWSKGQATAILADLAATDMEIRSGGTMFEDVVLQKMLYEIVIKKGARLATAEYD
;
A
#
# COMPACT_ATOMS: atom_id res chain seq x y z
N MET A 1 28.34 13.16 28.18
CA MET A 1 27.62 12.42 27.10
C MET A 1 26.27 13.08 27.00
N ALA A 2 25.87 13.58 25.83
CA ALA A 2 24.53 14.11 25.66
C ALA A 2 23.55 12.96 25.93
N ALA A 3 22.62 13.15 26.86
CA ALA A 3 21.59 12.17 27.17
C ALA A 3 20.85 11.83 25.88
N ASP A 4 20.72 10.54 25.60
CA ASP A 4 20.04 10.04 24.41
C ASP A 4 18.57 10.45 24.54
N LYS A 5 18.14 11.45 23.76
CA LYS A 5 16.78 11.99 23.86
C LYS A 5 15.79 10.92 23.41
N PRO A 6 14.81 10.53 24.24
CA PRO A 6 13.90 9.41 23.93
C PRO A 6 12.75 9.84 22.99
N ILE A 7 13.09 10.57 21.94
CA ILE A 7 12.13 11.02 20.91
C ILE A 7 12.59 10.55 19.54
N TYR A 8 11.66 10.05 18.74
CA TYR A 8 11.89 9.52 17.40
C TYR A 8 10.93 10.13 16.41
N LEU A 9 11.39 10.32 15.17
CA LEU A 9 10.56 10.81 14.06
C LEU A 9 10.71 9.90 12.85
N TYR A 10 9.62 9.26 12.49
CA TYR A 10 9.53 8.34 11.37
C TYR A 10 8.51 8.85 10.35
N THR A 11 8.99 9.24 9.17
CA THR A 11 8.19 9.90 8.12
C THR A 11 8.25 9.14 6.82
N GLY A 12 7.26 9.35 5.95
CA GLY A 12 7.24 8.82 4.60
C GLY A 12 6.22 7.71 4.36
N PRO A 13 5.94 7.40 3.09
CA PRO A 13 4.83 6.54 2.67
C PRO A 13 5.04 5.04 2.92
N GLU A 14 6.27 4.58 3.10
CA GLU A 14 6.54 3.15 3.31
C GLU A 14 6.14 2.71 4.72
N PHE A 15 4.95 2.11 4.80
CA PHE A 15 4.28 1.76 6.04
C PHE A 15 4.97 0.60 6.79
N GLY A 16 5.37 -0.46 6.09
CA GLY A 16 5.87 -1.68 6.71
C GLY A 16 7.23 -1.51 7.41
N GLU A 17 8.22 -0.92 6.75
CA GLU A 17 9.52 -0.64 7.36
C GLU A 17 9.42 0.40 8.48
N ARG A 18 8.51 1.36 8.32
CA ARG A 18 8.25 2.37 9.34
C ARG A 18 7.67 1.74 10.61
N ASN A 19 6.71 0.82 10.48
CA ASN A 19 6.20 0.04 11.60
C ASN A 19 7.27 -0.86 12.23
N ASP A 20 8.11 -1.51 11.44
CA ASP A 20 9.23 -2.30 11.96
C ASP A 20 10.16 -1.43 12.81
N ALA A 21 10.42 -0.19 12.41
CA ALA A 21 11.24 0.75 13.17
C ALA A 21 10.58 1.15 14.50
N VAL A 22 9.25 1.37 14.51
CA VAL A 22 8.47 1.60 15.74
C VAL A 22 8.60 0.42 16.68
N GLU A 23 8.36 -0.80 16.18
CA GLU A 23 8.46 -2.02 17.00
C GLU A 23 9.89 -2.30 17.50
N ALA A 24 10.92 -1.92 16.74
CA ALA A 24 12.30 -2.02 17.18
C ALA A 24 12.60 -1.11 18.39
N VAL A 25 12.05 0.12 18.41
CA VAL A 25 12.18 1.02 19.57
C VAL A 25 11.46 0.44 20.78
N LYS A 26 10.21 -0.03 20.64
CA LYS A 26 9.45 -0.66 21.74
C LYS A 26 10.20 -1.85 22.33
N LYS A 27 10.70 -2.76 21.49
CA LYS A 27 11.50 -3.92 21.93
C LYS A 27 12.80 -3.50 22.64
N SER A 28 13.46 -2.45 22.16
CA SER A 28 14.66 -1.92 22.79
C SER A 28 14.37 -1.36 24.18
N LEU A 29 13.27 -0.63 24.35
CA LEU A 29 12.82 -0.12 25.64
C LEU A 29 12.47 -1.27 26.60
N GLN A 30 11.69 -2.24 26.12
CA GLN A 30 11.31 -3.41 26.92
C GLN A 30 12.53 -4.22 27.39
N LYS A 31 13.53 -4.39 26.51
CA LYS A 31 14.78 -5.07 26.87
C LYS A 31 15.59 -4.32 27.94
N LYS A 32 15.54 -2.98 27.92
CA LYS A 32 16.33 -2.13 28.80
C LYS A 32 15.68 -1.89 30.15
N PHE A 33 14.37 -1.75 30.21
CA PHE A 33 13.63 -1.29 31.37
C PHE A 33 12.65 -2.31 31.95
N GLY A 34 12.25 -3.34 31.21
CA GLY A 34 11.25 -4.31 31.64
C GLY A 34 9.90 -4.11 30.98
N GLU A 35 8.82 -4.13 31.73
CA GLU A 35 7.48 -4.00 31.20
C GLU A 35 7.18 -2.56 30.79
N ILE A 36 6.78 -2.36 29.53
CA ILE A 36 6.52 -1.04 28.93
C ILE A 36 5.05 -0.92 28.57
N ASP A 37 4.40 0.12 29.08
CA ASP A 37 3.06 0.51 28.68
C ASP A 37 3.10 1.18 27.31
N ASN A 38 2.38 0.61 26.34
CA ASN A 38 2.39 1.04 24.95
C ASN A 38 1.08 1.72 24.57
N HIS A 39 1.16 3.00 24.21
CA HIS A 39 0.03 3.80 23.78
C HIS A 39 0.15 4.18 22.32
N LEU A 40 -0.98 4.13 21.60
CA LEU A 40 -1.09 4.58 20.21
C LEU A 40 -2.17 5.65 20.13
N TYR A 41 -1.80 6.83 19.64
CA TYR A 41 -2.70 7.95 19.44
C TYR A 41 -2.66 8.47 18.00
N TYR A 42 -3.79 8.99 17.56
CA TYR A 42 -3.94 9.70 16.32
C TYR A 42 -4.19 11.18 16.63
N LEU A 43 -3.31 12.06 16.14
CA LEU A 43 -3.41 13.50 16.40
C LEU A 43 -4.64 14.17 15.78
N MET A 44 -5.33 13.46 14.89
CA MET A 44 -6.64 13.88 14.38
C MET A 44 -7.77 13.72 15.42
N GLU A 45 -7.60 12.82 16.39
CA GLU A 45 -8.64 12.40 17.34
C GLU A 45 -8.35 12.87 18.77
N THR A 46 -7.07 12.91 19.14
CA THR A 46 -6.65 13.19 20.53
C THR A 46 -5.81 14.47 20.59
N PRO A 47 -6.20 15.44 21.46
CA PRO A 47 -5.40 16.64 21.67
C PRO A 47 -3.99 16.31 22.18
N PHE A 48 -2.98 16.96 21.61
CA PHE A 48 -1.58 16.64 21.93
C PHE A 48 -1.22 16.86 23.42
N GLY A 49 -1.84 17.81 24.09
CA GLY A 49 -1.65 18.05 25.52
C GLY A 49 -2.04 16.87 26.42
N GLU A 50 -3.09 16.12 26.06
CA GLU A 50 -3.50 14.91 26.77
C GLU A 50 -2.44 13.80 26.61
N ILE A 51 -1.90 13.65 25.42
CA ILE A 51 -0.84 12.69 25.10
C ILE A 51 0.43 12.99 25.92
N MET A 52 0.82 14.27 26.01
CA MET A 52 1.98 14.70 26.79
C MET A 52 1.80 14.44 28.28
N THR A 53 0.57 14.53 28.80
CA THR A 53 0.27 14.20 30.19
C THR A 53 0.60 12.73 30.51
N ILE A 54 0.34 11.80 29.61
CA ILE A 54 0.66 10.37 29.79
C ILE A 54 2.17 10.16 29.84
N LEU A 55 2.94 10.82 28.99
CA LEU A 55 4.41 10.76 29.01
C LEU A 55 5.02 11.30 30.32
N GLN A 56 4.34 12.26 30.96
CA GLN A 56 4.82 12.92 32.18
C GLN A 56 4.34 12.25 33.47
N SER A 57 3.15 11.62 33.44
CA SER A 57 2.52 11.05 34.64
C SER A 57 3.22 9.79 35.14
N GLY A 58 4.01 9.12 34.27
CA GLY A 58 4.53 7.78 34.57
C GLY A 58 3.43 6.72 34.62
N THR A 59 3.82 5.48 34.84
CA THR A 59 2.91 4.34 34.96
C THR A 59 2.96 3.78 36.39
N LEU A 60 1.81 3.34 36.89
CA LEU A 60 1.70 2.70 38.19
C LEU A 60 1.99 1.20 38.16
N PHE A 61 1.88 0.60 36.95
CA PHE A 61 1.91 -0.85 36.76
C PHE A 61 3.00 -1.33 35.78
N SER A 62 3.79 -0.44 35.20
CA SER A 62 4.85 -0.77 34.25
C SER A 62 6.13 0.01 34.54
N ASP A 63 7.25 -0.48 34.03
CA ASP A 63 8.59 0.10 34.28
C ASP A 63 8.87 1.32 33.38
N GLY A 64 8.04 1.53 32.37
CA GLY A 64 8.15 2.67 31.47
C GLY A 64 6.97 2.83 30.53
N VAL A 65 7.00 3.89 29.71
CA VAL A 65 5.93 4.25 28.78
C VAL A 65 6.47 4.51 27.37
N CYS A 66 5.81 3.97 26.38
CA CYS A 66 6.08 4.25 24.97
C CYS A 66 4.82 4.80 24.29
N VAL A 67 4.87 6.03 23.84
CA VAL A 67 3.78 6.67 23.13
C VAL A 67 4.12 6.82 21.68
N VAL A 68 3.25 6.27 20.82
CA VAL A 68 3.31 6.42 19.36
C VAL A 68 2.21 7.39 18.94
N CYS A 69 2.59 8.51 18.34
CA CYS A 69 1.66 9.49 17.78
C CYS A 69 1.68 9.44 16.26
N ARG A 70 0.56 9.07 15.66
CA ARG A 70 0.36 9.14 14.20
C ARG A 70 -0.13 10.52 13.77
N ASN A 71 0.04 10.81 12.48
CA ASN A 71 -0.26 12.10 11.86
C ASN A 71 0.59 13.25 12.41
N ALA A 72 1.88 13.00 12.63
CA ALA A 72 2.81 14.00 13.17
C ALA A 72 2.97 15.26 12.31
N GLU A 73 2.58 15.22 11.04
CA GLU A 73 2.48 16.37 10.14
C GLU A 73 1.47 17.44 10.61
N LEU A 74 0.56 17.09 11.53
CA LEU A 74 -0.40 18.01 12.13
C LEU A 74 0.19 18.84 13.28
N LEU A 75 1.34 18.46 13.85
CA LEU A 75 2.04 19.20 14.90
C LEU A 75 2.72 20.45 14.32
N LYS A 76 1.95 21.53 14.20
CA LYS A 76 2.40 22.82 13.63
C LYS A 76 2.28 23.97 14.61
N LYS A 77 1.48 23.82 15.68
CA LYS A 77 1.26 24.88 16.65
C LYS A 77 2.48 25.05 17.55
N LYS A 78 2.80 26.32 17.81
CA LYS A 78 3.96 26.67 18.63
C LYS A 78 3.89 26.06 20.02
N ASP A 79 2.71 26.04 20.62
CA ASP A 79 2.49 25.52 21.96
C ASP A 79 2.72 24.00 22.04
N GLU A 80 2.29 23.25 21.03
CA GLU A 80 2.51 21.79 20.94
C GLU A 80 4.02 21.49 20.82
N ILE A 81 4.73 22.24 19.97
CA ILE A 81 6.18 22.09 19.80
C ILE A 81 6.92 22.50 21.09
N GLN A 82 6.43 23.50 21.80
CA GLN A 82 6.99 23.91 23.10
C GLN A 82 6.82 22.83 24.17
N MET A 83 5.65 22.17 24.26
CA MET A 83 5.44 21.04 25.17
C MET A 83 6.45 19.92 24.96
N ILE A 84 6.79 19.61 23.70
CA ILE A 84 7.85 18.63 23.40
C ILE A 84 9.21 19.12 23.88
N SER A 85 9.53 20.40 23.64
CA SER A 85 10.79 20.99 24.07
C SER A 85 10.96 20.94 25.59
N ASP A 86 9.91 21.31 26.33
CA ASP A 86 9.89 21.34 27.79
C ASP A 86 10.06 19.90 28.37
N TRP A 87 9.36 18.93 27.79
CA TRP A 87 9.52 17.53 28.17
C TRP A 87 10.95 17.00 27.92
N LEU A 88 11.59 17.44 26.82
CA LEU A 88 12.95 17.02 26.48
C LEU A 88 14.04 17.64 27.35
N GLU A 89 13.72 18.60 28.22
CA GLU A 89 14.66 19.14 29.21
C GLU A 89 14.92 18.14 30.36
N ASN A 90 13.91 17.36 30.75
CA ASN A 90 14.02 16.35 31.77
C ASN A 90 13.14 15.11 31.48
N PRO A 91 13.42 14.36 30.42
CA PRO A 91 12.62 13.20 30.07
C PRO A 91 12.90 12.04 31.01
N GLN A 92 11.88 11.28 31.37
CA GLN A 92 12.07 10.03 32.09
C GLN A 92 12.86 9.04 31.20
N PRO A 93 13.92 8.40 31.73
CA PRO A 93 14.76 7.49 30.93
C PRO A 93 13.99 6.29 30.33
N SER A 94 12.93 5.85 31.01
CA SER A 94 12.09 4.74 30.59
C SER A 94 10.87 5.19 29.74
N SER A 95 10.78 6.48 29.36
CA SER A 95 9.75 6.98 28.47
C SER A 95 10.26 7.15 27.05
N ALA A 96 9.41 6.99 26.04
CA ALA A 96 9.70 7.32 24.66
C ALA A 96 8.50 7.89 23.93
N LEU A 97 8.74 8.91 23.09
CA LEU A 97 7.79 9.48 22.17
C LEU A 97 8.21 9.16 20.74
N ILE A 98 7.35 8.46 20.00
CA ILE A 98 7.57 8.11 18.59
C ILE A 98 6.55 8.86 17.77
N LEU A 99 7.01 9.83 17.00
CA LEU A 99 6.21 10.62 16.06
C LEU A 99 6.24 9.97 14.68
N VAL A 100 5.07 9.68 14.13
CA VAL A 100 4.92 8.97 12.86
C VAL A 100 4.08 9.80 11.91
N SER A 101 4.55 9.99 10.68
CA SER A 101 3.83 10.69 9.61
C SER A 101 3.87 9.89 8.32
N ASP A 102 2.76 9.85 7.59
CA ASP A 102 2.70 9.30 6.23
C ASP A 102 3.33 10.28 5.22
N GLU A 103 3.37 11.55 5.56
CA GLU A 103 4.06 12.58 4.79
C GLU A 103 5.58 12.49 4.97
N VAL A 104 6.31 12.92 3.93
CA VAL A 104 7.79 12.90 3.95
C VAL A 104 8.37 14.00 4.84
N THR A 105 7.62 15.09 5.04
CA THR A 105 8.06 16.28 5.76
C THR A 105 7.09 16.64 6.87
N VAL A 106 7.64 17.13 7.97
CA VAL A 106 6.90 17.72 9.09
C VAL A 106 7.38 19.17 9.31
N ASP A 107 6.80 19.88 10.28
CA ASP A 107 7.25 21.22 10.64
C ASP A 107 8.75 21.25 10.97
N SER A 108 9.47 22.19 10.41
CA SER A 108 10.93 22.29 10.56
C SER A 108 11.41 22.55 12.00
N LYS A 109 10.57 23.19 12.84
CA LYS A 109 10.88 23.42 14.25
C LYS A 109 10.75 22.11 15.04
N LEU A 110 9.71 21.33 14.74
CA LEU A 110 9.54 19.98 15.30
C LEU A 110 10.72 19.09 14.90
N GLU A 111 11.07 19.07 13.62
CA GLU A 111 12.18 18.23 13.14
C GLU A 111 13.50 18.59 13.85
N LYS A 112 13.78 19.86 14.12
CA LYS A 112 15.01 20.32 14.79
C LYS A 112 15.13 19.86 16.24
N LEU A 113 14.03 19.60 16.94
CA LEU A 113 14.06 19.12 18.34
C LEU A 113 14.55 17.67 18.44
N ILE A 114 14.39 16.89 17.39
CA ILE A 114 14.67 15.46 17.39
C ILE A 114 16.10 15.24 16.90
N PRO A 115 16.91 14.43 17.61
CA PRO A 115 18.28 14.13 17.18
C PRO A 115 18.31 13.51 15.76
N PRO A 116 19.28 13.85 14.90
CA PRO A 116 19.40 13.26 13.57
C PRO A 116 19.46 11.72 13.57
N SER A 117 20.06 11.11 14.60
CA SER A 117 20.11 9.65 14.79
C SER A 117 18.73 9.01 14.96
N ASN A 118 17.76 9.79 15.46
CA ASN A 118 16.40 9.33 15.77
C ASN A 118 15.38 9.73 14.69
N ARG A 119 15.84 10.28 13.56
CA ARG A 119 15.00 10.62 12.42
C ARG A 119 15.24 9.62 11.30
N LYS A 120 14.18 9.11 10.71
CA LYS A 120 14.29 8.25 9.54
C LYS A 120 13.13 8.53 8.57
N LYS A 121 13.47 8.67 7.28
CA LYS A 121 12.51 8.78 6.19
C LYS A 121 12.38 7.43 5.49
N PHE A 122 11.15 6.98 5.32
CA PHE A 122 10.82 5.69 4.72
C PHE A 122 10.16 5.93 3.37
N TRP A 123 10.95 5.72 2.32
CA TRP A 123 10.50 5.87 0.94
C TRP A 123 9.92 4.58 0.43
N GLU A 124 8.92 4.68 -0.42
CA GLU A 124 8.45 3.52 -1.16
C GLU A 124 9.61 2.80 -1.83
N MET A 125 9.51 1.48 -1.84
CA MET A 125 10.56 0.66 -2.46
C MET A 125 10.58 0.88 -3.97
N PHE A 126 11.73 1.25 -4.50
CA PHE A 126 11.95 1.36 -5.94
C PHE A 126 11.80 0.00 -6.63
N ASP A 127 11.35 0.01 -7.89
CA ASP A 127 11.04 -1.20 -8.65
C ASP A 127 12.21 -2.19 -8.74
N ASP A 128 13.44 -1.67 -8.87
CA ASP A 128 14.66 -2.47 -8.90
C ASP A 128 14.98 -3.19 -7.56
N LYS A 129 14.40 -2.75 -6.47
CA LYS A 129 14.61 -3.32 -5.13
C LYS A 129 13.54 -4.33 -4.71
N LYS A 130 12.38 -4.32 -5.36
CA LYS A 130 11.23 -5.15 -4.97
C LYS A 130 11.51 -6.64 -5.12
N LEU A 131 11.97 -7.08 -6.29
CA LEU A 131 12.28 -8.49 -6.55
C LEU A 131 13.38 -9.03 -5.62
N PRO A 132 14.54 -8.35 -5.45
CA PRO A 132 15.54 -8.76 -4.47
C PRO A 132 15.00 -8.80 -3.04
N TRP A 133 14.08 -7.91 -2.68
CA TRP A 133 13.47 -7.88 -1.35
C TRP A 133 12.62 -9.14 -1.10
N VAL A 134 11.72 -9.51 -2.02
CA VAL A 134 10.90 -10.72 -1.92
C VAL A 134 11.79 -11.96 -1.83
N MET A 135 12.76 -12.11 -2.73
CA MET A 135 13.70 -13.22 -2.73
C MET A 135 14.43 -13.38 -1.40
N ASN A 136 14.92 -12.25 -0.85
CA ASN A 136 15.61 -12.22 0.44
C ASN A 136 14.66 -12.52 1.61
N TYR A 137 13.39 -12.10 1.53
CA TYR A 137 12.40 -12.39 2.57
C TYR A 137 12.12 -13.90 2.66
N PHE A 138 11.92 -14.59 1.53
CA PHE A 138 11.80 -16.05 1.49
C PHE A 138 13.05 -16.74 2.02
N SER A 139 14.23 -16.33 1.55
CA SER A 139 15.52 -16.90 1.98
C SER A 139 15.77 -16.74 3.48
N LYS A 140 15.48 -15.58 4.07
CA LYS A 140 15.60 -15.33 5.53
C LYS A 140 14.69 -16.22 6.36
N ASN A 141 13.54 -16.65 5.80
CA ASN A 141 12.62 -17.57 6.46
C ASN A 141 12.92 -19.05 6.14
N GLY A 142 14.00 -19.34 5.40
CA GLY A 142 14.45 -20.69 5.07
C GLY A 142 13.70 -21.32 3.90
N TYR A 143 13.06 -20.51 3.05
CA TYR A 143 12.32 -20.97 1.87
C TYR A 143 13.03 -20.57 0.57
N LYS A 144 12.76 -21.34 -0.48
CA LYS A 144 13.20 -21.03 -1.84
C LYS A 144 12.01 -20.62 -2.69
N ILE A 145 12.17 -19.66 -3.58
CA ILE A 145 11.14 -19.21 -4.51
C ILE A 145 11.76 -18.99 -5.89
N GLN A 146 11.04 -19.32 -6.95
CA GLN A 146 11.44 -19.01 -8.32
C GLN A 146 11.31 -17.51 -8.59
N ASN A 147 12.17 -16.94 -9.44
CA ASN A 147 12.11 -15.52 -9.79
C ASN A 147 10.74 -15.13 -10.36
N THR A 148 10.20 -15.96 -11.26
CA THR A 148 8.88 -15.73 -11.89
C THR A 148 7.74 -15.76 -10.87
N ALA A 149 7.83 -16.62 -9.85
CA ALA A 149 6.87 -16.63 -8.74
C ALA A 149 6.97 -15.38 -7.87
N ALA A 150 8.19 -14.91 -7.59
CA ALA A 150 8.41 -13.67 -6.83
C ALA A 150 7.91 -12.43 -7.60
N GLU A 151 8.12 -12.38 -8.92
CA GLU A 151 7.56 -11.34 -9.79
C GLU A 151 6.04 -11.37 -9.80
N LEU A 152 5.43 -12.56 -9.84
CA LEU A 152 3.99 -12.71 -9.78
C LEU A 152 3.43 -12.22 -8.43
N ILE A 153 4.10 -12.48 -7.30
CA ILE A 153 3.72 -11.92 -5.99
C ILE A 153 3.70 -10.38 -6.06
N LEU A 154 4.75 -9.78 -6.62
CA LEU A 154 4.84 -8.31 -6.73
C LEU A 154 3.75 -7.70 -7.62
N ASP A 155 3.29 -8.42 -8.62
CA ASP A 155 2.19 -8.00 -9.48
C ASP A 155 0.81 -8.13 -8.81
N LEU A 156 0.71 -9.03 -7.85
CA LEU A 156 -0.53 -9.40 -7.20
C LEU A 156 -0.75 -8.71 -5.85
N VAL A 157 0.29 -8.23 -5.20
CA VAL A 157 0.26 -7.65 -3.84
C VAL A 157 0.56 -6.16 -3.92
N GLU A 158 -0.05 -5.38 -3.02
CA GLU A 158 0.22 -3.94 -2.91
C GLU A 158 1.70 -3.65 -2.68
N ASN A 159 2.15 -2.52 -3.25
CA ASN A 159 3.54 -2.10 -3.18
C ASN A 159 3.92 -1.51 -1.81
N ASN A 160 3.70 -2.27 -0.74
CA ASN A 160 4.23 -1.94 0.58
C ASN A 160 4.78 -3.20 1.26
N THR A 161 5.81 -3.04 2.08
CA THR A 161 6.49 -4.20 2.68
C THR A 161 5.63 -4.93 3.70
N GLN A 162 4.63 -4.29 4.30
CA GLN A 162 3.71 -4.95 5.22
C GLN A 162 2.78 -5.91 4.49
N ALA A 163 2.16 -5.46 3.40
CA ALA A 163 1.31 -6.31 2.57
C ALA A 163 2.11 -7.48 2.00
N LEU A 164 3.30 -7.20 1.48
CA LEU A 164 4.21 -8.25 0.98
C LEU A 164 4.56 -9.27 2.06
N LYS A 165 4.90 -8.85 3.30
CA LYS A 165 5.19 -9.76 4.42
C LYS A 165 3.97 -10.62 4.76
N THR A 166 2.80 -10.01 4.85
CA THR A 166 1.56 -10.70 5.19
C THR A 166 1.25 -11.79 4.16
N GLU A 167 1.27 -11.45 2.88
CA GLU A 167 0.97 -12.41 1.82
C GLU A 167 2.08 -13.48 1.66
N CYS A 168 3.36 -13.08 1.73
CA CYS A 168 4.46 -14.06 1.67
C CYS A 168 4.47 -15.02 2.86
N SER A 169 4.05 -14.59 4.05
CA SER A 169 4.03 -15.46 5.23
C SER A 169 3.04 -16.62 5.11
N ARG A 170 2.02 -16.50 4.27
CA ARG A 170 1.04 -17.58 4.00
C ARG A 170 1.68 -18.79 3.36
N PHE A 171 2.68 -18.58 2.49
CA PHE A 171 3.43 -19.68 1.87
C PHE A 171 4.20 -20.48 2.92
N PHE A 172 4.70 -19.85 3.98
CA PHE A 172 5.43 -20.53 5.06
C PHE A 172 4.53 -21.41 5.93
N ILE A 173 3.21 -21.20 5.88
CA ILE A 173 2.21 -22.03 6.54
C ILE A 173 1.77 -23.18 5.63
N CYS A 174 1.66 -22.91 4.31
CA CYS A 174 1.10 -23.84 3.35
C CYS A 174 2.11 -24.87 2.83
N PHE A 175 3.41 -24.56 2.81
CA PHE A 175 4.45 -25.41 2.21
C PHE A 175 5.56 -25.77 3.19
N PRO A 176 6.17 -26.95 3.05
CA PRO A 176 7.37 -27.33 3.81
C PRO A 176 8.60 -26.56 3.26
N LYS A 177 9.67 -26.47 4.07
CA LYS A 177 10.86 -25.65 3.75
C LYS A 177 11.68 -26.14 2.56
N ASP A 178 11.58 -27.41 2.22
CA ASP A 178 12.26 -28.04 1.07
C ASP A 178 11.52 -27.80 -0.26
N HIS A 179 10.26 -27.36 -0.20
CA HIS A 179 9.50 -26.98 -1.39
C HIS A 179 10.03 -25.67 -2.01
N VAL A 180 10.14 -25.67 -3.33
CA VAL A 180 10.49 -24.47 -4.09
C VAL A 180 9.21 -23.82 -4.61
N ILE A 181 8.88 -22.64 -4.10
CA ILE A 181 7.65 -21.92 -4.48
C ILE A 181 7.65 -21.57 -5.97
N THR A 182 6.60 -21.98 -6.67
CA THR A 182 6.39 -21.82 -8.11
C THR A 182 5.30 -20.79 -8.40
N GLU A 183 5.11 -20.44 -9.70
CA GLU A 183 4.00 -19.57 -10.12
C GLU A 183 2.63 -20.20 -9.83
N GLU A 184 2.51 -21.53 -9.99
CA GLU A 184 1.28 -22.28 -9.70
C GLU A 184 0.92 -22.21 -8.21
N ASP A 185 1.92 -22.27 -7.32
CA ASP A 185 1.71 -22.11 -5.88
C ASP A 185 1.22 -20.70 -5.56
N VAL A 186 1.82 -19.67 -6.19
CA VAL A 186 1.40 -18.28 -6.01
C VAL A 186 -0.03 -18.08 -6.48
N ASP A 187 -0.37 -18.59 -7.67
CA ASP A 187 -1.73 -18.51 -8.19
C ASP A 187 -2.73 -19.20 -7.27
N SER A 188 -2.42 -20.41 -6.79
CA SER A 188 -3.31 -21.16 -5.90
C SER A 188 -3.56 -20.46 -4.56
N ILE A 189 -2.52 -19.88 -3.93
CA ILE A 189 -2.64 -19.26 -2.60
C ILE A 189 -3.20 -17.85 -2.68
N LEU A 190 -2.69 -17.04 -3.61
CA LEU A 190 -3.07 -15.63 -3.69
C LEU A 190 -4.37 -15.43 -4.48
N THR A 191 -4.75 -16.32 -5.38
CA THR A 191 -5.97 -16.18 -6.17
C THR A 191 -7.19 -16.80 -5.46
N HIS A 192 -7.06 -17.92 -4.77
CA HIS A 192 -8.20 -18.60 -4.12
C HIS A 192 -8.73 -17.92 -2.84
N ASN A 193 -7.92 -17.10 -2.17
CA ASN A 193 -8.30 -16.38 -0.95
C ASN A 193 -8.48 -14.87 -1.17
N ARG A 194 -8.64 -14.42 -2.43
CA ARG A 194 -8.69 -13.01 -2.73
C ARG A 194 -10.04 -12.41 -2.42
N GLU A 195 -9.99 -11.34 -1.66
CA GLU A 195 -10.87 -10.22 -1.91
C GLU A 195 -10.68 -9.78 -3.36
N GLU A 196 -11.78 -9.58 -4.06
CA GLU A 196 -11.74 -9.10 -5.44
C GLU A 196 -10.99 -7.77 -5.51
N ASN A 197 -10.17 -7.57 -6.54
CA ASN A 197 -9.39 -6.35 -6.73
C ASN A 197 -9.33 -5.97 -8.22
N ALA A 198 -8.67 -4.85 -8.53
CA ALA A 198 -8.55 -4.36 -9.91
C ALA A 198 -7.90 -5.38 -10.87
N PHE A 199 -7.00 -6.24 -10.37
CA PHE A 199 -6.35 -7.26 -11.20
C PHE A 199 -7.28 -8.44 -11.49
N THR A 200 -8.07 -8.92 -10.52
CA THR A 200 -9.09 -9.94 -10.76
C THR A 200 -10.17 -9.43 -11.70
N LEU A 201 -10.55 -8.16 -11.55
CA LEU A 201 -11.46 -7.50 -12.48
C LEU A 201 -10.88 -7.45 -13.90
N PHE A 202 -9.61 -7.01 -14.04
CA PHE A 202 -8.94 -6.99 -15.35
C PHE A 202 -8.88 -8.37 -15.99
N ASN A 203 -8.52 -9.41 -15.27
CA ASN A 203 -8.43 -10.77 -15.78
C ASN A 203 -9.78 -11.29 -16.30
N LEU A 204 -10.87 -10.99 -15.58
CA LEU A 204 -12.19 -11.38 -16.00
C LEU A 204 -12.60 -10.65 -17.29
N ILE A 205 -12.46 -9.33 -17.34
CA ILE A 205 -12.87 -8.54 -18.51
C ILE A 205 -11.94 -8.74 -19.72
N ALA A 206 -10.73 -9.26 -19.49
CA ALA A 206 -9.77 -9.64 -20.53
C ALA A 206 -9.96 -11.07 -21.06
N ASP A 207 -10.95 -11.81 -20.57
CA ASP A 207 -11.17 -13.18 -21.06
C ASP A 207 -11.77 -13.18 -22.47
N SER A 208 -10.94 -13.52 -23.46
CA SER A 208 -11.32 -13.56 -24.86
C SER A 208 -12.30 -14.69 -25.23
N GLU A 209 -12.54 -15.65 -24.34
CA GLU A 209 -13.45 -16.77 -24.54
C GLU A 209 -14.89 -16.42 -24.17
N MET A 210 -15.11 -15.32 -23.42
CA MET A 210 -16.43 -14.80 -23.08
C MET A 210 -16.87 -13.69 -24.03
N ASP A 211 -18.15 -13.60 -24.29
CA ASP A 211 -18.74 -12.48 -25.02
C ASP A 211 -18.69 -11.17 -24.20
N PRO A 212 -18.76 -9.99 -24.84
CA PRO A 212 -18.64 -8.71 -24.16
C PRO A 212 -19.71 -8.48 -23.07
N THR A 213 -20.95 -8.94 -23.28
CA THR A 213 -22.06 -8.73 -22.35
C THR A 213 -21.81 -9.53 -21.08
N THR A 214 -21.48 -10.82 -21.21
CA THR A 214 -21.13 -11.68 -20.08
C THR A 214 -19.93 -11.15 -19.30
N ARG A 215 -18.89 -10.62 -19.98
CA ARG A 215 -17.74 -9.99 -19.33
C ARG A 215 -18.15 -8.76 -18.54
N PHE A 216 -19.04 -7.94 -19.07
CA PHE A 216 -19.54 -6.76 -18.40
C PHE A 216 -20.38 -7.10 -17.17
N GLU A 217 -21.35 -8.01 -17.28
CA GLU A 217 -22.20 -8.45 -16.18
C GLU A 217 -21.40 -9.04 -15.01
N LYS A 218 -20.49 -9.98 -15.32
CA LYS A 218 -19.61 -10.57 -14.30
C LYS A 218 -18.64 -9.54 -13.73
N GLY A 219 -18.14 -8.62 -14.55
CA GLY A 219 -17.29 -7.52 -14.14
C GLY A 219 -17.97 -6.57 -13.15
N LEU A 220 -19.27 -6.28 -13.35
CA LEU A 220 -20.07 -5.52 -12.38
C LEU A 220 -20.14 -6.23 -11.04
N GLY A 221 -20.33 -7.56 -11.04
CA GLY A 221 -20.33 -8.36 -9.80
C GLY A 221 -19.00 -8.29 -9.04
N ILE A 222 -17.87 -8.36 -9.74
CA ILE A 222 -16.55 -8.17 -9.12
C ILE A 222 -16.39 -6.73 -8.61
N LEU A 223 -16.74 -5.75 -9.41
CA LEU A 223 -16.64 -4.33 -9.03
C LEU A 223 -17.44 -4.04 -7.75
N GLN A 224 -18.64 -4.58 -7.62
CA GLN A 224 -19.45 -4.46 -6.40
C GLN A 224 -18.77 -5.11 -5.19
N LYS A 225 -18.19 -6.30 -5.34
CA LYS A 225 -17.45 -6.96 -4.25
C LYS A 225 -16.24 -6.12 -3.80
N ILE A 226 -15.48 -5.57 -4.75
CA ILE A 226 -14.36 -4.67 -4.45
C ILE A 226 -14.84 -3.45 -3.65
N ARG A 227 -15.97 -2.87 -4.04
CA ARG A 227 -16.55 -1.70 -3.36
C ARG A 227 -17.09 -1.99 -1.97
N LEU A 228 -17.57 -3.20 -1.73
CA LEU A 228 -18.03 -3.64 -0.40
C LEU A 228 -16.87 -3.96 0.55
N SER A 229 -15.70 -4.28 0.03
CA SER A 229 -14.48 -4.40 0.84
C SER A 229 -14.03 -2.98 1.25
N LYS A 230 -13.88 -2.75 2.55
CA LYS A 230 -13.48 -1.43 3.09
C LYS A 230 -12.03 -1.03 2.75
N GLU A 231 -11.28 -1.92 2.13
CA GLU A 231 -9.84 -1.75 1.88
C GLU A 231 -9.53 -1.09 0.54
N ASN A 232 -10.47 -1.09 -0.42
CA ASN A 232 -10.23 -0.57 -1.77
C ASN A 232 -11.04 0.69 -2.06
N SER A 233 -10.35 1.83 -2.18
CA SER A 233 -10.97 3.08 -2.67
C SER A 233 -11.18 3.05 -4.20
N SER A 234 -12.11 3.86 -4.69
CA SER A 234 -12.35 4.03 -6.14
C SER A 234 -11.07 4.41 -6.91
N VAL A 235 -10.22 5.23 -6.29
CA VAL A 235 -8.92 5.65 -6.85
C VAL A 235 -7.97 4.46 -6.99
N MET A 236 -7.93 3.53 -6.02
CA MET A 236 -7.09 2.33 -6.09
C MET A 236 -7.55 1.37 -7.20
N ILE A 237 -8.87 1.22 -7.41
CA ILE A 237 -9.42 0.41 -8.50
C ILE A 237 -8.95 0.98 -9.86
N ILE A 238 -9.08 2.29 -10.05
CA ILE A 238 -8.67 2.97 -11.29
C ILE A 238 -7.16 2.85 -11.51
N ALA A 239 -6.36 3.09 -10.47
CA ALA A 239 -4.91 2.99 -10.54
C ALA A 239 -4.44 1.56 -10.89
N GLY A 240 -5.08 0.54 -10.30
CA GLY A 240 -4.82 -0.87 -10.60
C GLY A 240 -5.16 -1.24 -12.04
N LEU A 241 -6.35 -0.83 -12.53
CA LEU A 241 -6.72 -1.04 -13.94
C LEU A 241 -5.77 -0.30 -14.89
N ALA A 242 -5.40 0.95 -14.58
CA ALA A 242 -4.42 1.70 -15.37
C ALA A 242 -3.05 1.00 -15.43
N SER A 243 -2.61 0.40 -14.34
CA SER A 243 -1.40 -0.44 -14.33
C SER A 243 -1.52 -1.64 -15.28
N CYS A 244 -2.65 -2.35 -15.25
CA CYS A 244 -2.91 -3.46 -16.15
C CYS A 244 -2.91 -3.04 -17.63
N PHE A 245 -3.58 -1.93 -17.97
CA PHE A 245 -3.61 -1.45 -19.35
C PHE A 245 -2.26 -0.89 -19.82
N ARG A 246 -1.44 -0.27 -18.95
CA ARG A 246 -0.05 0.08 -19.30
C ARG A 246 0.77 -1.16 -19.65
N LYS A 247 0.64 -2.24 -18.89
CA LYS A 247 1.28 -3.52 -19.20
C LYS A 247 0.76 -4.13 -20.51
N LEU A 248 -0.54 -3.98 -20.83
CA LEU A 248 -1.07 -4.40 -22.12
C LEU A 248 -0.48 -3.62 -23.29
N VAL A 249 -0.29 -2.30 -23.16
CA VAL A 249 0.43 -1.50 -24.17
C VAL A 249 1.87 -1.98 -24.30
N LEU A 250 2.56 -2.25 -23.20
CA LEU A 250 3.91 -2.80 -23.23
C LEU A 250 3.98 -4.18 -23.91
N TRP A 251 2.96 -5.02 -23.73
CA TRP A 251 2.82 -6.29 -24.46
C TRP A 251 2.80 -6.09 -25.97
N PHE A 252 2.08 -5.10 -26.48
CA PHE A 252 2.06 -4.79 -27.92
C PHE A 252 3.40 -4.28 -28.43
N ASP A 253 4.19 -3.60 -27.59
CA ASP A 253 5.49 -3.04 -27.98
C ASP A 253 6.62 -4.06 -27.94
N LYS A 254 6.65 -4.93 -26.93
CA LYS A 254 7.78 -5.82 -26.64
C LYS A 254 7.43 -7.31 -26.69
N GLY A 255 6.15 -7.66 -26.79
CA GLY A 255 5.68 -9.05 -26.80
C GLY A 255 5.99 -9.79 -25.50
N GLU A 256 6.17 -11.11 -25.61
CA GLU A 256 6.43 -12.00 -24.49
C GLU A 256 7.72 -11.67 -23.72
N SER A 257 8.69 -11.05 -24.38
CA SER A 257 9.98 -10.68 -23.75
C SER A 257 9.85 -9.65 -22.63
N ALA A 258 8.74 -8.91 -22.61
CA ALA A 258 8.47 -7.96 -21.53
C ALA A 258 7.99 -8.62 -20.22
N PHE A 259 7.62 -9.90 -20.28
CA PHE A 259 7.02 -10.63 -19.17
C PHE A 259 7.71 -11.98 -18.99
N PRO A 260 8.58 -12.15 -18.00
CA PRO A 260 9.31 -13.38 -17.78
C PRO A 260 8.43 -14.54 -17.29
N GLY A 261 7.31 -14.26 -16.61
CA GLY A 261 6.39 -15.25 -16.07
C GLY A 261 5.38 -15.80 -17.11
N LYS A 262 5.27 -17.12 -17.24
CA LYS A 262 4.34 -17.77 -18.19
C LYS A 262 2.88 -17.42 -17.95
N LEU A 263 2.49 -17.23 -16.67
CA LEU A 263 1.12 -16.90 -16.31
C LEU A 263 0.75 -15.50 -16.81
N MET A 264 1.63 -14.52 -16.61
CA MET A 264 1.48 -13.17 -17.12
C MET A 264 1.43 -13.14 -18.64
N GLN A 265 2.31 -13.87 -19.31
CA GLN A 265 2.28 -14.01 -20.77
C GLN A 265 0.94 -14.54 -21.25
N LYS A 266 0.39 -15.58 -20.60
CA LYS A 266 -0.93 -16.15 -20.92
C LYS A 266 -2.06 -15.12 -20.76
N GLN A 267 -2.03 -14.34 -19.67
CA GLN A 267 -3.04 -13.31 -19.39
C GLN A 267 -3.01 -12.18 -20.41
N TYR A 268 -1.83 -11.60 -20.68
CA TYR A 268 -1.72 -10.50 -21.66
C TYR A 268 -1.89 -10.96 -23.09
N ARG A 269 -1.60 -12.23 -23.41
CA ARG A 269 -1.99 -12.84 -24.69
C ARG A 269 -3.52 -12.95 -24.85
N LYS A 270 -4.28 -13.28 -23.78
CA LYS A 270 -5.75 -13.23 -23.80
C LYS A 270 -6.25 -11.80 -23.97
N ALA A 271 -5.73 -10.87 -23.18
CA ALA A 271 -6.10 -9.46 -23.23
C ALA A 271 -5.85 -8.82 -24.60
N SER A 272 -4.74 -9.15 -25.26
CA SER A 272 -4.42 -8.64 -26.60
C SER A 272 -5.36 -9.13 -27.73
N ARG A 273 -6.15 -10.19 -27.47
CA ARG A 273 -7.24 -10.63 -28.37
C ARG A 273 -8.53 -9.82 -28.16
N VAL A 274 -8.70 -9.22 -26.97
CA VAL A 274 -9.88 -8.42 -26.61
C VAL A 274 -9.74 -6.98 -27.07
N TRP A 275 -8.55 -6.40 -26.85
CA TRP A 275 -8.25 -4.99 -27.18
C TRP A 275 -7.04 -4.87 -28.08
N SER A 276 -7.09 -3.93 -29.01
CA SER A 276 -5.93 -3.48 -29.80
C SER A 276 -5.07 -2.51 -28.98
N LYS A 277 -3.85 -2.23 -29.44
CA LYS A 277 -2.97 -1.22 -28.82
C LYS A 277 -3.63 0.16 -28.74
N GLY A 278 -4.28 0.59 -29.83
CA GLY A 278 -5.00 1.88 -29.86
C GLY A 278 -6.14 1.94 -28.85
N GLN A 279 -6.92 0.85 -28.72
CA GLN A 279 -7.99 0.74 -27.73
C GLN A 279 -7.43 0.76 -26.29
N ALA A 280 -6.36 0.03 -26.00
CA ALA A 280 -5.72 0.03 -24.70
C ALA A 280 -5.21 1.43 -24.32
N THR A 281 -4.66 2.18 -25.29
CA THR A 281 -4.22 3.56 -25.08
C THR A 281 -5.39 4.51 -24.83
N ALA A 282 -6.50 4.36 -25.56
CA ALA A 282 -7.71 5.15 -25.35
C ALA A 282 -8.32 4.89 -23.97
N ILE A 283 -8.38 3.61 -23.55
CA ILE A 283 -8.84 3.23 -22.21
C ILE A 283 -7.98 3.87 -21.11
N LEU A 284 -6.65 3.96 -21.29
CA LEU A 284 -5.79 4.66 -20.33
C LEU A 284 -6.14 6.14 -20.20
N ALA A 285 -6.50 6.81 -21.31
CA ALA A 285 -6.96 8.20 -21.27
C ALA A 285 -8.32 8.33 -20.54
N ASP A 286 -9.23 7.39 -20.79
CA ASP A 286 -10.55 7.35 -20.13
C ASP A 286 -10.42 7.07 -18.62
N LEU A 287 -9.50 6.19 -18.22
CA LEU A 287 -9.20 5.94 -16.81
C LEU A 287 -8.65 7.19 -16.10
N ALA A 288 -7.76 7.94 -16.77
CA ALA A 288 -7.25 9.21 -16.22
C ALA A 288 -8.36 10.25 -16.07
N ALA A 289 -9.28 10.36 -17.05
CA ALA A 289 -10.43 11.25 -16.97
C ALA A 289 -11.38 10.83 -15.83
N THR A 290 -11.61 9.53 -15.64
CA THR A 290 -12.44 8.97 -14.56
C THR A 290 -11.83 9.25 -13.18
N ASP A 291 -10.50 9.14 -13.03
CA ASP A 291 -9.81 9.50 -11.78
C ASP A 291 -10.02 10.99 -11.42
N MET A 292 -9.92 11.87 -12.41
CA MET A 292 -10.21 13.30 -12.23
C MET A 292 -11.68 13.56 -11.87
N GLU A 293 -12.62 12.86 -12.51
CA GLU A 293 -14.07 12.96 -12.24
C GLU A 293 -14.38 12.56 -10.79
N ILE A 294 -13.85 11.44 -10.32
CA ILE A 294 -14.04 10.98 -8.94
C ILE A 294 -13.44 11.94 -7.92
N ARG A 295 -12.24 12.44 -8.17
CA ARG A 295 -11.57 13.40 -7.26
C ARG A 295 -12.30 14.75 -7.16
N SER A 296 -12.98 15.18 -8.23
CA SER A 296 -13.69 16.45 -8.28
C SER A 296 -15.17 16.36 -7.89
N GLY A 297 -15.80 15.20 -8.08
CA GLY A 297 -17.26 15.02 -7.98
C GLY A 297 -17.76 14.60 -6.59
N GLY A 298 -16.89 14.30 -5.64
CA GLY A 298 -17.28 13.77 -4.32
C GLY A 298 -17.80 12.33 -4.37
N THR A 299 -18.08 11.75 -3.21
CA THR A 299 -18.37 10.30 -3.05
C THR A 299 -19.76 9.86 -3.53
N MET A 300 -20.68 10.80 -3.76
CA MET A 300 -22.11 10.49 -3.99
C MET A 300 -22.38 9.71 -5.28
N PHE A 301 -21.55 9.89 -6.33
CA PHE A 301 -21.74 9.27 -7.64
C PHE A 301 -20.64 8.27 -8.03
N GLU A 302 -19.73 7.95 -7.12
CA GLU A 302 -18.58 7.08 -7.42
C GLU A 302 -18.99 5.74 -8.04
N ASP A 303 -20.03 5.09 -7.53
CA ASP A 303 -20.48 3.79 -8.05
C ASP A 303 -21.00 3.89 -9.48
N VAL A 304 -21.72 4.96 -9.82
CA VAL A 304 -22.23 5.20 -11.17
C VAL A 304 -21.06 5.47 -12.13
N VAL A 305 -20.09 6.28 -11.68
CA VAL A 305 -18.90 6.60 -12.48
C VAL A 305 -18.06 5.35 -12.74
N LEU A 306 -17.86 4.48 -11.73
CA LEU A 306 -17.15 3.22 -11.90
C LEU A 306 -17.88 2.22 -12.82
N GLN A 307 -19.20 2.13 -12.73
CA GLN A 307 -20.01 1.30 -13.62
C GLN A 307 -19.94 1.80 -15.08
N LYS A 308 -20.03 3.12 -15.27
CA LYS A 308 -19.83 3.77 -16.57
C LYS A 308 -18.43 3.47 -17.12
N MET A 309 -17.41 3.65 -16.34
CA MET A 309 -16.02 3.30 -16.69
C MET A 309 -15.91 1.85 -17.16
N LEU A 310 -16.48 0.90 -16.42
CA LEU A 310 -16.44 -0.52 -16.81
C LEU A 310 -17.16 -0.77 -18.14
N TYR A 311 -18.30 -0.11 -18.37
CA TYR A 311 -19.01 -0.17 -19.64
C TYR A 311 -18.17 0.38 -20.80
N GLU A 312 -17.49 1.50 -20.61
CA GLU A 312 -16.62 2.10 -21.63
C GLU A 312 -15.44 1.20 -21.98
N ILE A 313 -14.85 0.52 -20.96
CA ILE A 313 -13.77 -0.43 -21.17
C ILE A 313 -14.23 -1.68 -21.92
N VAL A 314 -15.32 -2.31 -21.48
CA VAL A 314 -15.70 -3.65 -21.95
C VAL A 314 -16.52 -3.58 -23.24
N ILE A 315 -17.51 -2.70 -23.28
CA ILE A 315 -18.47 -2.60 -24.41
C ILE A 315 -17.97 -1.62 -25.47
N LYS A 316 -17.55 -0.43 -25.06
CA LYS A 316 -17.10 0.62 -25.97
C LYS A 316 -15.63 0.48 -26.38
N LYS A 317 -14.84 -0.31 -25.63
CA LYS A 317 -13.41 -0.55 -25.89
C LYS A 317 -12.60 0.75 -26.04
N GLY A 318 -12.91 1.77 -25.22
CA GLY A 318 -12.28 3.09 -25.28
C GLY A 318 -12.75 3.98 -26.45
N ALA A 319 -13.81 3.60 -27.18
CA ALA A 319 -14.41 4.48 -28.18
C ALA A 319 -15.27 5.53 -27.45
N ARG A 320 -14.84 6.80 -27.46
CA ARG A 320 -15.69 7.90 -27.00
C ARG A 320 -16.92 7.97 -27.92
N LEU A 321 -18.10 8.17 -27.31
CA LEU A 321 -19.28 8.61 -28.08
C LEU A 321 -18.87 9.91 -28.79
N ALA A 322 -18.95 9.93 -30.11
CA ALA A 322 -18.85 11.18 -30.84
C ALA A 322 -19.85 12.14 -30.19
N THR A 323 -19.35 13.28 -29.70
CA THR A 323 -20.25 14.37 -29.29
C THR A 323 -21.14 14.63 -30.44
N ALA A 324 -22.47 14.45 -30.25
CA ALA A 324 -23.43 14.85 -31.24
C ALA A 324 -23.14 16.31 -31.55
N GLU A 325 -22.69 16.58 -32.77
CA GLU A 325 -22.66 17.96 -33.30
C GLU A 325 -24.11 18.37 -33.35
N TYR A 326 -24.50 19.26 -32.43
CA TYR A 326 -25.76 19.99 -32.57
C TYR A 326 -25.51 21.04 -33.64
N ASP A 327 -25.99 20.78 -34.87
CA ASP A 327 -26.22 21.78 -35.89
C ASP A 327 -27.35 22.74 -35.46
#